data_1340e9a889816b669c89366e1e72c7db
#
_entry.id   1340e9a889816b669c89366e1e72c7db
#
_cell.length_a   1.000
_cell.length_b   1.000
_cell.length_c   1.000
_cell.angle_alpha   90.00
_cell.angle_beta   90.00
_cell.angle_gamma   90.00
#
_symmetry.space_group_name_H-M   'P 1'
#
loop_
_entity.id
_entity.type
_entity.pdbx_description
1 polymer ?
#
loop_
_entity_poly.entity_id
_entity_poly.type
_entity_poly.pdbx_seq_one_letter_code
_entity_poly.pdbx_strand_id
1 'polypeptide(L)'
;MTTPNNPQSIFPDLPRETPAIDKDGNFSGLWSLGLSSLFQALQRNFKNEGIVFPNLNATDIADIQSLYTPFVGLPLPSNLPDISGQTVFDSTNRVSKQFVITYDGATPPNIVTAQWRQFVYL
;
A
#
# COMPACT_ATOMS: atom_id res chain seq x y z
N MET A 1 12.36 -17.84 -12.35
CA MET A 1 11.31 -16.85 -12.66
C MET A 1 11.19 -15.90 -11.50
N THR A 2 11.40 -14.64 -11.76
CA THR A 2 11.22 -13.63 -10.71
C THR A 2 9.74 -13.31 -10.57
N THR A 3 9.26 -13.32 -9.34
CA THR A 3 7.94 -12.80 -9.04
C THR A 3 7.93 -11.31 -9.38
N PRO A 4 6.97 -10.83 -10.18
CA PRO A 4 6.90 -9.40 -10.44
C PRO A 4 6.74 -8.65 -9.13
N ASN A 5 7.45 -7.54 -9.00
CA ASN A 5 7.32 -6.69 -7.83
C ASN A 5 5.87 -6.23 -7.70
N ASN A 6 5.33 -6.36 -6.52
CA ASN A 6 4.04 -5.75 -6.21
C ASN A 6 4.21 -4.23 -6.33
N PRO A 7 3.51 -3.54 -7.26
CA PRO A 7 3.66 -2.10 -7.44
C PRO A 7 3.27 -1.29 -6.21
N GLN A 8 2.56 -1.89 -5.26
CA GLN A 8 2.19 -1.26 -4.00
C GLN A 8 3.24 -1.46 -2.90
N SER A 9 4.23 -2.33 -3.12
CA SER A 9 5.26 -2.57 -2.12
C SER A 9 6.27 -1.44 -2.13
N ILE A 10 6.54 -0.89 -0.94
CA ILE A 10 7.58 0.12 -0.73
C ILE A 10 8.93 -0.51 -0.37
N PHE A 11 8.95 -1.81 -0.15
CA PHE A 11 10.15 -2.53 0.26
C PHE A 11 10.73 -3.31 -0.89
N PRO A 12 12.07 -3.28 -1.07
CA PRO A 12 12.74 -4.07 -2.09
C PRO A 12 12.69 -5.55 -1.74
N ASP A 13 12.76 -6.40 -2.78
CA ASP A 13 12.95 -7.83 -2.57
C ASP A 13 14.37 -8.13 -2.07
N LEU A 14 14.48 -9.07 -1.15
CA LEU A 14 15.75 -9.56 -0.68
C LEU A 14 16.21 -10.75 -1.52
N PRO A 15 17.55 -10.98 -1.67
CA PRO A 15 18.08 -12.06 -2.49
C PRO A 15 17.96 -13.41 -1.78
N ARG A 16 16.78 -14.00 -1.77
CA ARG A 16 16.44 -15.20 -0.99
C ARG A 16 17.23 -16.44 -1.35
N GLU A 17 17.67 -16.53 -2.61
CA GLU A 17 18.40 -17.71 -3.10
C GLU A 17 19.92 -17.59 -2.92
N THR A 18 20.39 -16.44 -2.48
CA THR A 18 21.81 -16.18 -2.25
C THR A 18 22.11 -16.28 -0.76
N PRO A 19 23.11 -17.08 -0.34
CA PRO A 19 23.51 -17.13 1.06
C PRO A 19 23.95 -15.76 1.57
N ALA A 20 23.57 -15.42 2.79
CA ALA A 20 23.94 -14.15 3.42
C ALA A 20 25.45 -14.05 3.67
N ILE A 21 26.08 -15.18 4.01
CA ILE A 21 27.52 -15.30 4.22
C ILE A 21 28.10 -16.10 3.06
N ASP A 22 29.13 -15.57 2.41
CA ASP A 22 29.80 -16.24 1.31
C ASP A 22 30.74 -17.35 1.81
N LYS A 23 31.37 -18.07 0.87
CA LYS A 23 32.28 -19.17 1.19
C LYS A 23 33.53 -18.74 1.97
N ASP A 24 33.89 -17.47 1.90
CA ASP A 24 35.04 -16.90 2.58
C ASP A 24 34.70 -16.33 3.97
N GLY A 25 33.44 -16.48 4.38
CA GLY A 25 32.98 -16.00 5.68
C GLY A 25 32.60 -14.52 5.68
N ASN A 26 32.57 -13.86 4.51
CA ASN A 26 32.21 -12.47 4.39
C ASN A 26 30.72 -12.31 4.09
N PHE A 27 30.17 -11.18 4.46
CA PHE A 27 28.77 -10.86 4.15
C PHE A 27 28.60 -10.69 2.65
N SER A 28 27.61 -11.36 2.08
CA SER A 28 27.33 -11.33 0.64
C SER A 28 27.05 -9.92 0.17
N GLY A 29 27.68 -9.51 -0.96
CA GLY A 29 27.44 -8.21 -1.57
C GLY A 29 26.00 -7.98 -1.97
N LEU A 30 25.30 -9.04 -2.45
CA LEU A 30 23.88 -8.94 -2.79
C LEU A 30 23.03 -8.67 -1.57
N TRP A 31 23.33 -9.33 -0.44
CA TRP A 31 22.63 -9.06 0.82
C TRP A 31 22.93 -7.68 1.38
N SER A 32 24.17 -7.22 1.25
CA SER A 32 24.53 -5.86 1.66
C SER A 32 23.73 -4.81 0.88
N LEU A 33 23.61 -4.99 -0.44
CA LEU A 33 22.80 -4.11 -1.29
C LEU A 33 21.33 -4.18 -0.93
N GLY A 34 20.80 -5.39 -0.71
CA GLY A 34 19.40 -5.60 -0.34
C GLY A 34 19.06 -4.94 1.00
N LEU A 35 19.90 -5.12 2.01
CA LEU A 35 19.70 -4.50 3.31
C LEU A 35 19.84 -2.98 3.25
N SER A 36 20.82 -2.45 2.50
CA SER A 36 20.96 -1.02 2.31
C SER A 36 19.72 -0.41 1.65
N SER A 37 19.19 -1.08 0.63
CA SER A 37 17.95 -0.65 -0.04
C SER A 37 16.76 -0.69 0.91
N LEU A 38 16.67 -1.72 1.75
CA LEU A 38 15.61 -1.82 2.77
C LEU A 38 15.70 -0.68 3.78
N PHE A 39 16.89 -0.40 4.31
CA PHE A 39 17.07 0.71 5.24
C PHE A 39 16.74 2.06 4.61
N GLN A 40 17.13 2.28 3.35
CA GLN A 40 16.76 3.50 2.63
C GLN A 40 15.26 3.63 2.45
N ALA A 41 14.56 2.53 2.14
CA ALA A 41 13.10 2.52 2.04
C ALA A 41 12.44 2.85 3.38
N LEU A 42 12.96 2.27 4.48
CA LEU A 42 12.48 2.58 5.82
C LEU A 42 12.69 4.06 6.17
N GLN A 43 13.88 4.60 5.87
CA GLN A 43 14.19 6.01 6.14
C GLN A 43 13.29 6.97 5.34
N ARG A 44 12.89 6.59 4.12
CA ARG A 44 11.99 7.42 3.32
C ARG A 44 10.58 7.43 3.85
N ASN A 45 10.12 6.30 4.41
CA ASN A 45 8.73 6.12 4.82
C ASN A 45 8.50 6.31 6.32
N PHE A 46 9.57 6.17 7.13
CA PHE A 46 9.53 6.37 8.57
C PHE A 46 10.55 7.42 8.96
N LYS A 47 10.08 8.58 9.29
CA LYS A 47 10.91 9.70 9.76
C LYS A 47 10.77 9.85 11.27
N ASN A 48 11.65 10.63 11.87
CA ASN A 48 11.56 10.95 13.30
C ASN A 48 10.21 11.57 13.69
N GLU A 49 9.55 12.18 12.73
CA GLU A 49 8.25 12.84 12.91
C GLU A 49 7.05 11.91 12.69
N GLY A 50 7.30 10.64 12.32
CA GLY A 50 6.25 9.65 12.11
C GLY A 50 6.28 8.99 10.73
N ILE A 51 5.19 8.31 10.40
CA ILE A 51 5.03 7.59 9.14
C ILE A 51 4.63 8.58 8.04
N VAL A 52 5.29 8.48 6.89
CA VAL A 52 4.95 9.27 5.71
C VAL A 52 3.99 8.44 4.84
N PHE A 53 2.77 8.91 4.68
CA PHE A 53 1.80 8.28 3.78
C PHE A 53 2.02 8.71 2.33
N PRO A 54 1.64 7.87 1.34
CA PRO A 54 1.65 8.27 -0.05
C PRO A 54 0.85 9.55 -0.27
N ASN A 55 1.39 10.46 -1.09
CA ASN A 55 0.70 11.68 -1.48
C ASN A 55 -0.05 11.45 -2.77
N LEU A 56 -1.33 11.76 -2.77
CA LEU A 56 -2.17 11.76 -3.95
C LEU A 56 -2.89 13.10 -4.04
N ASN A 57 -3.13 13.58 -5.26
CA ASN A 57 -3.95 14.76 -5.44
C ASN A 57 -5.44 14.39 -5.43
N ALA A 58 -6.32 15.40 -5.38
CA ALA A 58 -7.76 15.17 -5.31
C ALA A 58 -8.31 14.41 -6.52
N THR A 59 -7.72 14.59 -7.71
CA THR A 59 -8.11 13.89 -8.92
C THR A 59 -7.79 12.39 -8.82
N ASP A 60 -6.58 12.04 -8.40
CA ASP A 60 -6.19 10.62 -8.23
C ASP A 60 -7.04 9.92 -7.18
N ILE A 61 -7.36 10.62 -6.09
CA ILE A 61 -8.22 10.11 -5.02
C ILE A 61 -9.63 9.83 -5.55
N ALA A 62 -10.19 10.76 -6.32
CA ALA A 62 -11.50 10.58 -6.95
C ALA A 62 -11.49 9.45 -7.98
N ASP A 63 -10.43 9.31 -8.76
CA ASP A 63 -10.28 8.24 -9.75
C ASP A 63 -10.26 6.86 -9.10
N ILE A 64 -9.57 6.72 -7.98
CA ILE A 64 -9.55 5.46 -7.23
C ILE A 64 -10.95 5.12 -6.73
N GLN A 65 -11.67 6.07 -6.15
CA GLN A 65 -13.02 5.84 -5.67
C GLN A 65 -13.97 5.45 -6.82
N SER A 66 -13.82 6.05 -7.98
CA SER A 66 -14.66 5.78 -9.13
C SER A 66 -14.51 4.35 -9.66
N LEU A 67 -13.42 3.66 -9.37
CA LEU A 67 -13.26 2.24 -9.71
C LEU A 67 -14.22 1.35 -8.91
N TYR A 68 -14.58 1.76 -7.72
CA TYR A 68 -15.43 0.98 -6.80
C TYR A 68 -16.90 1.39 -6.83
N THR A 69 -17.18 2.63 -7.18
CA THR A 69 -18.53 3.18 -7.17
C THR A 69 -19.55 2.35 -7.99
N PRO A 70 -19.21 1.82 -9.20
CA PRO A 70 -20.16 1.01 -9.96
C PRO A 70 -20.59 -0.29 -9.26
N PHE A 71 -19.82 -0.75 -8.28
CA PHE A 71 -20.06 -2.03 -7.59
C PHE A 71 -20.78 -1.85 -6.25
N VAL A 72 -21.16 -0.64 -5.88
CA VAL A 72 -21.98 -0.42 -4.70
C VAL A 72 -23.34 -1.11 -4.89
N GLY A 73 -23.73 -1.96 -3.94
CA GLY A 73 -24.88 -2.83 -4.04
C GLY A 73 -24.61 -4.19 -4.66
N LEU A 74 -23.38 -4.45 -5.09
CA LEU A 74 -22.93 -5.70 -5.70
C LEU A 74 -21.74 -6.28 -4.92
N PRO A 75 -21.46 -7.59 -5.08
CA PRO A 75 -20.23 -8.16 -4.52
C PRO A 75 -18.99 -7.54 -5.15
N LEU A 76 -17.92 -7.42 -4.36
CA LEU A 76 -16.62 -6.96 -4.88
C LEU A 76 -16.13 -7.96 -5.94
N PRO A 77 -15.83 -7.51 -7.17
CA PRO A 77 -15.33 -8.41 -8.21
C PRO A 77 -13.94 -8.95 -7.87
N SER A 78 -13.65 -10.17 -8.31
CA SER A 78 -12.39 -10.86 -8.02
C SER A 78 -11.16 -10.16 -8.59
N ASN A 79 -11.33 -9.36 -9.64
CA ASN A 79 -10.26 -8.61 -10.28
C ASN A 79 -9.99 -7.23 -9.64
N LEU A 80 -10.78 -6.86 -8.65
CA LEU A 80 -10.65 -5.58 -7.96
C LEU A 80 -10.30 -5.86 -6.49
N PRO A 81 -9.11 -5.41 -6.01
CA PRO A 81 -8.69 -5.71 -4.64
C PRO A 81 -9.50 -4.90 -3.62
N ASP A 82 -9.67 -5.47 -2.43
CA ASP A 82 -10.18 -4.73 -1.29
C ASP A 82 -9.05 -3.90 -0.70
N ILE A 83 -9.12 -2.59 -0.91
CA ILE A 83 -8.11 -1.64 -0.42
C ILE A 83 -8.52 -0.95 0.89
N SER A 84 -9.49 -1.52 1.60
CA SER A 84 -9.92 -0.98 2.90
C SER A 84 -8.73 -0.79 3.83
N GLY A 85 -8.68 0.35 4.49
CA GLY A 85 -7.59 0.71 5.39
C GLY A 85 -6.42 1.43 4.72
N GLN A 86 -6.38 1.48 3.38
CA GLN A 86 -5.33 2.21 2.68
C GLN A 86 -5.43 3.71 3.00
N THR A 87 -4.32 4.27 3.46
CA THR A 87 -4.25 5.65 3.92
C THR A 87 -3.34 6.45 3.02
N VAL A 88 -3.80 7.64 2.62
CA VAL A 88 -3.06 8.55 1.77
C VAL A 88 -3.15 9.98 2.32
N PHE A 89 -2.21 10.82 1.92
CA PHE A 89 -2.31 12.26 2.16
C PHE A 89 -2.82 12.93 0.88
N ASP A 90 -3.98 13.61 1.00
CA ASP A 90 -4.54 14.41 -0.07
C ASP A 90 -3.76 15.72 -0.17
N SER A 91 -2.88 15.82 -1.16
CA SER A 91 -2.00 16.98 -1.33
C SER A 91 -2.75 18.23 -1.79
N THR A 92 -3.92 18.08 -2.40
CA THR A 92 -4.75 19.21 -2.83
C THR A 92 -5.44 19.88 -1.64
N ASN A 93 -6.08 19.07 -0.78
CA ASN A 93 -6.85 19.56 0.36
C ASN A 93 -6.07 19.54 1.67
N ARG A 94 -4.85 18.95 1.64
CA ARG A 94 -3.91 18.86 2.77
C ARG A 94 -4.50 18.16 3.99
N VAL A 95 -5.14 17.03 3.74
CA VAL A 95 -5.75 16.19 4.77
C VAL A 95 -5.41 14.72 4.52
N SER A 96 -5.34 13.93 5.59
CA SER A 96 -5.18 12.49 5.49
C SER A 96 -6.52 11.83 5.28
N LYS A 97 -6.58 10.83 4.39
CA LYS A 97 -7.79 10.09 4.06
C LYS A 97 -7.51 8.60 4.11
N GLN A 98 -8.53 7.83 4.49
CA GLN A 98 -8.50 6.38 4.49
C GLN A 98 -9.64 5.84 3.64
N PHE A 99 -9.35 4.86 2.78
CA PHE A 99 -10.38 4.19 2.00
C PHE A 99 -11.10 3.16 2.86
N VAL A 100 -12.42 3.19 2.84
CA VAL A 100 -13.25 2.29 3.64
C VAL A 100 -14.31 1.66 2.74
N ILE A 101 -14.33 0.33 2.72
CA ILE A 101 -15.39 -0.45 2.09
C ILE A 101 -16.17 -1.12 3.21
N THR A 102 -17.48 -0.93 3.22
CA THR A 102 -18.35 -1.64 4.15
C THR A 102 -19.25 -2.61 3.38
N TYR A 103 -19.55 -3.72 3.99
CA TYR A 103 -20.32 -4.80 3.39
C TYR A 103 -21.61 -5.06 4.19
N ASP A 104 -22.62 -5.63 3.49
CA ASP A 104 -23.80 -6.15 4.17
C ASP A 104 -23.53 -7.56 4.74
N GLY A 105 -24.53 -8.17 5.34
CA GLY A 105 -24.43 -9.52 5.91
C GLY A 105 -24.70 -10.65 4.93
N ALA A 106 -24.83 -10.37 3.63
CA ALA A 106 -25.16 -11.39 2.63
C ALA A 106 -23.97 -12.32 2.34
N THR A 107 -24.27 -13.44 1.67
CA THR A 107 -23.27 -14.42 1.23
C THR A 107 -23.49 -14.71 -0.25
N PRO A 108 -22.61 -14.23 -1.18
CA PRO A 108 -21.47 -13.34 -0.93
C PRO A 108 -21.89 -11.94 -0.47
N PRO A 109 -21.05 -11.25 0.30
CA PRO A 109 -21.40 -9.91 0.79
C PRO A 109 -21.42 -8.88 -0.33
N ASN A 110 -22.39 -7.97 -0.28
CA ASN A 110 -22.48 -6.85 -1.20
C ASN A 110 -21.84 -5.59 -0.59
N ILE A 111 -21.24 -4.77 -1.42
CA ILE A 111 -20.69 -3.48 -0.98
C ILE A 111 -21.83 -2.55 -0.61
N VAL A 112 -21.81 -2.02 0.59
CA VAL A 112 -22.74 -0.97 1.04
C VAL A 112 -22.15 0.41 0.75
N THR A 113 -20.89 0.64 1.14
CA THR A 113 -20.19 1.87 0.86
C THR A 113 -18.76 1.58 0.42
N ALA A 114 -18.23 2.42 -0.49
CA ALA A 114 -16.84 2.38 -0.91
C ALA A 114 -16.41 3.83 -1.11
N GLN A 115 -15.70 4.40 -0.15
CA GLN A 115 -15.40 5.83 -0.17
C GLN A 115 -14.16 6.15 0.65
N TRP A 116 -13.55 7.28 0.31
CA TRP A 116 -12.53 7.90 1.13
C TRP A 116 -13.16 8.61 2.32
N ARG A 117 -12.59 8.40 3.50
CA ARG A 117 -12.97 9.11 4.72
C ARG A 117 -11.79 9.93 5.21
N GLN A 118 -12.06 11.18 5.54
CA GLN A 118 -11.08 12.08 6.09
C GLN A 118 -10.88 11.79 7.57
N PHE A 119 -9.62 11.81 8.01
CA PHE A 119 -9.32 11.80 9.44
C PHE A 119 -9.70 13.15 10.04
N VAL A 120 -10.42 13.09 11.15
CA VAL A 120 -10.79 14.28 11.91
C VAL A 120 -9.82 14.41 13.08
N TYR A 121 -9.10 15.51 13.12
CA TYR A 121 -8.21 15.82 14.22
C TYR A 121 -8.98 16.63 15.26
N LEU A 122 -9.06 16.08 16.46
CA LEU A 122 -9.73 16.74 17.58
C LEU A 122 -8.74 17.57 18.40
#